data_9ccdd804b7fd6ee600f130fe26d98ef9
#
_entry.id   9ccdd804b7fd6ee600f130fe26d98ef9
#
_cell.length_a   1.000
_cell.length_b   1.000
_cell.length_c   1.000
_cell.angle_alpha   90.00
_cell.angle_beta   90.00
_cell.angle_gamma   90.00
#
_symmetry.space_group_name_H-M   'P 1'
#
loop_
_entity.id
_entity.type
_entity.pdbx_description
1 polymer ?
#
loop_
_entity_poly.entity_id
_entity_poly.type
_entity_poly.pdbx_seq_one_letter_code
_entity_poly.pdbx_strand_id
1 'polypeptide(L)'
;NKLAEGALERFLRYVQVYTTADRHSETHPSSQRQFDLARMLADELRALGIEDVTLTENCYVIARIPANTETSAPPVGFLAHVDTAPDLTGENVRPQLHENYDGGPIRLNDEYTLSPEEYPALEEYVGDTVITTDGTTLLGADDKAGVAEIMSAAAYLMEHPELPHGEVEIIFTSDEEIGHGVDRLPIEALH
;
A
#
# COMPACT_ATOMS: atom_id res chain seq x y z
N ASN A 1 14.21 13.74 -0.51
CA ASN A 1 12.97 14.26 0.08
C ASN A 1 12.51 13.29 1.16
N LYS A 2 12.44 13.75 2.43
CA LYS A 2 12.13 12.92 3.61
C LYS A 2 10.83 12.12 3.45
N LEU A 3 9.80 12.72 2.81
CA LEU A 3 8.53 12.03 2.56
C LEU A 3 8.70 10.86 1.58
N ALA A 4 9.41 11.06 0.48
CA ALA A 4 9.67 10.01 -0.51
C ALA A 4 10.55 8.89 0.05
N GLU A 5 11.55 9.22 0.89
CA GLU A 5 12.39 8.24 1.57
C GLU A 5 11.57 7.38 2.53
N GLY A 6 10.66 8.01 3.29
CA GLY A 6 9.73 7.31 4.18
C GLY A 6 8.75 6.39 3.44
N ALA A 7 8.26 6.83 2.27
CA ALA A 7 7.39 6.02 1.42
C ALA A 7 8.14 4.80 0.83
N LEU A 8 9.36 5.00 0.37
CA LEU A 8 10.21 3.93 -0.15
C LEU A 8 10.50 2.87 0.93
N GLU A 9 10.90 3.31 2.14
CA GLU A 9 11.18 2.40 3.26
C GLU A 9 9.96 1.54 3.61
N ARG A 10 8.78 2.17 3.70
CA ARG A 10 7.51 1.48 3.96
C ARG A 10 7.17 0.50 2.84
N PHE A 11 7.23 0.96 1.60
CA PHE A 11 6.95 0.14 0.43
C PHE A 11 7.81 -1.13 0.41
N LEU A 12 9.13 -0.98 0.55
CA LEU A 12 10.06 -2.12 0.55
C LEU A 12 9.76 -3.12 1.69
N ARG A 13 9.28 -2.65 2.82
CA ARG A 13 8.87 -3.50 3.94
C ARG A 13 7.52 -4.18 3.69
N TYR A 14 6.54 -3.45 3.17
CA TYR A 14 5.18 -3.96 2.95
C TYR A 14 5.10 -4.99 1.82
N VAL A 15 5.84 -4.81 0.73
CA VAL A 15 5.84 -5.79 -0.37
C VAL A 15 6.36 -7.17 0.05
N GLN A 16 7.17 -7.25 1.10
CA GLN A 16 7.70 -8.51 1.63
C GLN A 16 6.69 -9.27 2.50
N VAL A 17 5.59 -8.65 2.90
CA VAL A 17 4.51 -9.32 3.63
C VAL A 17 3.62 -10.07 2.64
N TYR A 18 3.44 -11.38 2.85
CA TYR A 18 2.64 -12.21 1.97
C TYR A 18 1.15 -12.00 2.20
N THR A 19 0.43 -11.42 1.23
CA THR A 19 -0.98 -11.03 1.37
C THR A 19 -1.86 -11.42 0.18
N THR A 20 -1.41 -12.34 -0.67
CA THR A 20 -2.16 -12.74 -1.87
C THR A 20 -3.58 -13.21 -1.52
N ALA A 21 -4.57 -12.68 -2.23
CA ALA A 21 -5.96 -13.08 -2.14
C ALA A 21 -6.18 -14.52 -2.64
N ASP A 22 -7.31 -15.12 -2.30
CA ASP A 22 -7.69 -16.45 -2.78
C ASP A 22 -9.09 -16.39 -3.42
N ARG A 23 -9.15 -16.42 -4.75
CA ARG A 23 -10.41 -16.35 -5.53
C ARG A 23 -11.33 -17.56 -5.35
N HIS A 24 -10.84 -18.63 -4.71
CA HIS A 24 -11.61 -19.85 -4.45
C HIS A 24 -12.11 -19.93 -3.01
N SER A 25 -11.74 -18.98 -2.17
CA SER A 25 -12.18 -18.91 -0.78
C SER A 25 -13.60 -18.38 -0.69
N GLU A 26 -14.38 -18.94 0.24
CA GLU A 26 -15.72 -18.46 0.61
C GLU A 26 -15.69 -17.57 1.86
N THR A 27 -14.49 -17.32 2.43
CA THR A 27 -14.32 -16.47 3.61
C THR A 27 -13.99 -15.03 3.22
N HIS A 28 -14.18 -14.11 4.17
CA HIS A 28 -13.72 -12.74 4.05
C HIS A 28 -12.94 -12.34 5.32
N PRO A 29 -11.66 -11.96 5.23
CA PRO A 29 -10.87 -11.94 3.99
C PRO A 29 -10.69 -13.35 3.41
N SER A 30 -10.47 -13.40 2.11
CA SER A 30 -10.29 -14.66 1.36
C SER A 30 -9.06 -15.45 1.82
N SER A 31 -8.06 -14.76 2.36
CA SER A 31 -6.89 -15.37 2.96
C SER A 31 -6.53 -14.68 4.28
N GLN A 32 -6.25 -15.48 5.33
CA GLN A 32 -5.91 -14.98 6.66
C GLN A 32 -4.56 -14.22 6.70
N ARG A 33 -3.70 -14.46 5.72
CA ARG A 33 -2.40 -13.78 5.59
C ARG A 33 -2.52 -12.27 5.36
N GLN A 34 -3.64 -11.80 4.86
CA GLN A 34 -3.91 -10.36 4.70
C GLN A 34 -3.91 -9.63 6.05
N PHE A 35 -4.30 -10.32 7.13
CA PHE A 35 -4.21 -9.77 8.49
C PHE A 35 -2.77 -9.46 8.92
N ASP A 36 -1.76 -10.09 8.34
CA ASP A 36 -0.37 -9.84 8.75
C ASP A 36 0.05 -8.42 8.40
N LEU A 37 -0.29 -7.94 7.20
CA LEU A 37 -0.08 -6.55 6.83
C LEU A 37 -1.06 -5.62 7.56
N ALA A 38 -2.35 -5.97 7.63
CA ALA A 38 -3.35 -5.13 8.28
C ALA A 38 -3.02 -4.85 9.76
N ARG A 39 -2.54 -5.85 10.52
CA ARG A 39 -2.07 -5.66 11.90
C ARG A 39 -0.85 -4.75 11.96
N MET A 40 0.13 -4.96 11.07
CA MET A 40 1.31 -4.11 10.99
C MET A 40 0.93 -2.65 10.77
N LEU A 41 0.02 -2.38 9.84
CA LEU A 41 -0.46 -1.02 9.53
C LEU A 41 -1.21 -0.40 10.71
N ALA A 42 -2.12 -1.15 11.34
CA ALA A 42 -2.85 -0.67 12.52
C ALA A 42 -1.92 -0.33 13.67
N ASP A 43 -0.91 -1.15 13.91
CA ASP A 43 0.08 -0.91 14.98
C ASP A 43 1.00 0.27 14.64
N GLU A 44 1.39 0.43 13.37
CA GLU A 44 2.18 1.59 12.92
C GLU A 44 1.38 2.90 13.05
N LEU A 45 0.09 2.92 12.65
CA LEU A 45 -0.78 4.09 12.84
C LEU A 45 -0.91 4.49 14.32
N ARG A 46 -1.08 3.52 15.21
CA ARG A 46 -1.10 3.77 16.67
C ARG A 46 0.24 4.32 17.17
N ALA A 47 1.34 3.76 16.67
CA ALA A 47 2.69 4.23 17.02
C ALA A 47 2.97 5.67 16.56
N LEU A 48 2.31 6.12 15.48
CA LEU A 48 2.34 7.52 15.04
C LEU A 48 1.53 8.45 15.96
N GLY A 49 0.79 7.93 16.94
CA GLY A 49 -0.05 8.71 17.86
C GLY A 49 -1.49 8.91 17.38
N ILE A 50 -1.93 8.18 16.36
CA ILE A 50 -3.33 8.22 15.92
C ILE A 50 -4.14 7.35 16.90
N GLU A 51 -5.09 7.97 17.61
CA GLU A 51 -5.86 7.31 18.67
C GLU A 51 -7.02 6.48 18.14
N ASP A 52 -7.71 6.96 17.09
CA ASP A 52 -8.84 6.26 16.46
C ASP A 52 -8.32 5.33 15.36
N VAL A 53 -7.97 4.11 15.74
CA VAL A 53 -7.51 3.05 14.82
C VAL A 53 -8.23 1.76 15.12
N THR A 54 -9.04 1.29 14.18
CA THR A 54 -9.78 0.04 14.25
C THR A 54 -9.27 -0.94 13.22
N LEU A 55 -8.99 -2.18 13.63
CA LEU A 55 -8.85 -3.34 12.74
C LEU A 55 -10.08 -4.21 12.92
N THR A 56 -10.88 -4.35 11.87
CA THR A 56 -12.12 -5.11 11.91
C THR A 56 -11.88 -6.63 11.78
N GLU A 57 -12.90 -7.42 12.11
CA GLU A 57 -12.89 -8.88 11.90
C GLU A 57 -12.84 -9.29 10.42
N ASN A 58 -13.20 -8.37 9.52
CA ASN A 58 -13.14 -8.54 8.06
C ASN A 58 -11.83 -7.97 7.46
N CYS A 59 -10.81 -7.75 8.28
CA CYS A 59 -9.49 -7.29 7.83
C CYS A 59 -9.46 -5.87 7.22
N TYR A 60 -10.39 -4.99 7.60
CA TYR A 60 -10.27 -3.57 7.29
C TYR A 60 -9.55 -2.83 8.40
N VAL A 61 -8.62 -1.96 8.02
CA VAL A 61 -8.04 -0.98 8.93
C VAL A 61 -8.69 0.36 8.65
N ILE A 62 -9.31 0.95 9.66
CA ILE A 62 -9.93 2.28 9.57
C ILE A 62 -9.29 3.14 10.63
N ALA A 63 -8.75 4.29 10.22
CA ALA A 63 -8.15 5.24 11.15
C ALA A 63 -8.59 6.68 10.83
N ARG A 64 -8.59 7.56 11.84
CA ARG A 64 -8.96 8.95 11.69
C ARG A 64 -7.94 9.87 12.32
N ILE A 65 -7.56 10.88 11.54
CA ILE A 65 -6.80 12.03 12.03
C ILE A 65 -7.79 13.19 12.11
N PRO A 66 -8.13 13.65 13.32
CA PRO A 66 -9.11 14.72 13.50
C PRO A 66 -8.60 16.03 12.88
N ALA A 67 -9.53 16.87 12.42
CA ALA A 67 -9.18 18.21 11.97
C ALA A 67 -8.45 18.99 13.08
N ASN A 68 -7.39 19.70 12.69
CA ASN A 68 -6.63 20.58 13.60
C ASN A 68 -6.93 22.07 13.36
N THR A 69 -7.91 22.37 12.54
CA THR A 69 -8.38 23.72 12.23
C THR A 69 -9.91 23.75 12.20
N GLU A 70 -10.50 24.93 12.43
CA GLU A 70 -11.94 25.13 12.25
C GLU A 70 -12.27 25.09 10.74
N THR A 71 -13.03 24.08 10.33
CA THR A 71 -13.43 23.89 8.94
C THR A 71 -14.83 23.29 8.87
N SER A 72 -15.59 23.67 7.85
CA SER A 72 -16.84 23.02 7.47
C SER A 72 -16.67 22.09 6.26
N ALA A 73 -15.43 21.87 5.82
CA ALA A 73 -15.15 20.92 4.75
C ALA A 73 -15.48 19.48 5.21
N PRO A 74 -16.03 18.65 4.34
CA PRO A 74 -16.23 17.25 4.67
C PRO A 74 -14.89 16.56 4.89
N PRO A 75 -14.87 15.44 5.63
CA PRO A 75 -13.70 14.56 5.73
C PRO A 75 -13.19 14.11 4.36
N VAL A 76 -11.90 13.86 4.27
CA VAL A 76 -11.25 13.29 3.08
C VAL A 76 -10.79 11.89 3.40
N GLY A 77 -11.32 10.88 2.69
CA GLY A 77 -10.92 9.49 2.82
C GLY A 77 -9.84 9.11 1.81
N PHE A 78 -8.77 8.46 2.29
CA PHE A 78 -7.77 7.80 1.46
C PHE A 78 -7.91 6.29 1.62
N LEU A 79 -8.01 5.59 0.50
CA LEU A 79 -8.24 4.16 0.46
C LEU A 79 -7.16 3.47 -0.38
N ALA A 80 -6.66 2.33 0.13
CA ALA A 80 -5.77 1.42 -0.55
C ALA A 80 -6.06 -0.02 -0.10
N HIS A 81 -5.66 -1.03 -0.89
CA HIS A 81 -5.86 -2.42 -0.50
C HIS A 81 -4.57 -3.13 -0.09
N VAL A 82 -4.69 -4.11 0.82
CA VAL A 82 -3.55 -4.84 1.35
C VAL A 82 -3.24 -6.12 0.58
N ASP A 83 -4.22 -6.67 -0.12
CA ASP A 83 -4.06 -7.90 -0.87
C ASP A 83 -3.29 -7.71 -2.17
N THR A 84 -2.80 -8.79 -2.73
CA THR A 84 -2.20 -8.85 -4.05
C THR A 84 -2.90 -9.89 -4.90
N ALA A 85 -2.86 -9.67 -6.23
CA ALA A 85 -3.51 -10.54 -7.21
C ALA A 85 -3.05 -12.01 -7.08
N PRO A 86 -3.99 -12.97 -7.18
CA PRO A 86 -3.68 -14.39 -7.07
C PRO A 86 -3.12 -15.02 -8.35
N ASP A 87 -2.82 -14.23 -9.38
CA ASP A 87 -2.34 -14.72 -10.67
C ASP A 87 -0.89 -15.17 -10.62
N LEU A 88 -0.08 -14.53 -9.78
CA LEU A 88 1.29 -14.92 -9.44
C LEU A 88 1.48 -14.84 -7.93
N THR A 89 2.43 -15.63 -7.42
CA THR A 89 2.71 -15.62 -5.99
C THR A 89 3.26 -14.27 -5.52
N GLY A 90 2.80 -13.81 -4.37
CA GLY A 90 3.38 -12.70 -3.59
C GLY A 90 4.18 -13.19 -2.38
N GLU A 91 4.59 -14.46 -2.36
CA GLU A 91 5.38 -15.04 -1.27
C GLU A 91 6.88 -14.88 -1.52
N ASN A 92 7.62 -14.46 -0.49
CA ASN A 92 9.07 -14.26 -0.55
C ASN A 92 9.51 -13.21 -1.59
N VAL A 93 8.77 -12.12 -1.71
CA VAL A 93 9.11 -11.01 -2.61
C VAL A 93 10.50 -10.46 -2.28
N ARG A 94 11.32 -10.30 -3.32
CA ARG A 94 12.68 -9.74 -3.25
C ARG A 94 12.76 -8.48 -4.08
N PRO A 95 12.48 -7.30 -3.50
CA PRO A 95 12.53 -6.05 -4.24
C PRO A 95 13.98 -5.72 -4.64
N GLN A 96 14.15 -5.25 -5.86
CA GLN A 96 15.42 -4.79 -6.43
C GLN A 96 15.29 -3.32 -6.83
N LEU A 97 16.25 -2.49 -6.45
CA LEU A 97 16.30 -1.09 -6.78
C LEU A 97 17.30 -0.86 -7.91
N HIS A 98 16.84 -0.21 -8.98
CA HIS A 98 17.65 0.20 -10.13
C HIS A 98 17.75 1.73 -10.11
N GLU A 99 18.76 2.22 -9.38
CA GLU A 99 18.98 3.67 -9.21
C GLU A 99 19.53 4.29 -10.50
N ASN A 100 19.10 5.52 -10.80
CA ASN A 100 19.48 6.26 -12.01
C ASN A 100 19.30 5.39 -13.27
N TYR A 101 18.11 4.83 -13.43
CA TYR A 101 17.78 3.96 -14.56
C TYR A 101 18.24 4.57 -15.88
N ASP A 102 18.99 3.82 -16.67
CA ASP A 102 19.66 4.30 -17.88
C ASP A 102 18.81 4.19 -19.17
N GLY A 103 17.60 3.65 -19.06
CA GLY A 103 16.71 3.42 -20.21
C GLY A 103 16.96 2.09 -20.93
N GLY A 104 17.88 1.25 -20.47
CA GLY A 104 18.16 -0.06 -21.04
C GLY A 104 17.30 -1.18 -20.44
N PRO A 105 17.42 -2.42 -20.98
CA PRO A 105 16.73 -3.57 -20.43
C PRO A 105 17.16 -3.88 -19.01
N ILE A 106 16.18 -4.14 -18.12
CA ILE A 106 16.40 -4.59 -16.74
C ILE A 106 16.27 -6.11 -16.69
N ARG A 107 17.39 -6.81 -16.50
CA ARG A 107 17.38 -8.26 -16.31
C ARG A 107 16.96 -8.61 -14.89
N LEU A 108 15.86 -9.35 -14.75
CA LEU A 108 15.34 -9.81 -13.46
C LEU A 108 16.00 -11.13 -13.05
N ASN A 109 16.10 -12.07 -13.98
CA ASN A 109 16.75 -13.39 -13.82
C ASN A 109 17.18 -13.95 -15.18
N ASP A 110 17.43 -15.26 -15.28
CA ASP A 110 17.87 -15.91 -16.52
C ASP A 110 16.76 -16.05 -17.57
N GLU A 111 15.48 -15.94 -17.17
CA GLU A 111 14.31 -16.13 -18.02
C GLU A 111 13.61 -14.82 -18.34
N TYR A 112 13.64 -13.83 -17.43
CA TYR A 112 12.85 -12.61 -17.54
C TYR A 112 13.72 -11.36 -17.59
N THR A 113 13.38 -10.52 -18.54
CA THR A 113 13.97 -9.18 -18.74
C THR A 113 12.85 -8.20 -19.03
N LEU A 114 12.82 -7.08 -18.33
CA LEU A 114 11.96 -5.95 -18.66
C LEU A 114 12.67 -5.09 -19.69
N SER A 115 12.09 -4.93 -20.90
CA SER A 115 12.68 -4.15 -21.98
C SER A 115 11.78 -2.96 -22.34
N PRO A 116 12.32 -1.76 -22.57
CA PRO A 116 11.54 -0.63 -23.11
C PRO A 116 10.85 -0.94 -24.43
N GLU A 117 11.40 -1.85 -25.24
CA GLU A 117 10.78 -2.30 -26.48
C GLU A 117 9.45 -3.02 -26.23
N GLU A 118 9.34 -3.77 -25.14
CA GLU A 118 8.14 -4.50 -24.72
C GLU A 118 7.26 -3.64 -23.80
N TYR A 119 7.89 -2.83 -22.94
CA TYR A 119 7.24 -1.95 -21.96
C TYR A 119 7.69 -0.49 -22.17
N PRO A 120 7.15 0.24 -23.15
CA PRO A 120 7.61 1.59 -23.52
C PRO A 120 7.50 2.61 -22.38
N ALA A 121 6.63 2.39 -21.40
CA ALA A 121 6.52 3.25 -20.22
C ALA A 121 7.84 3.38 -19.43
N LEU A 122 8.75 2.41 -19.54
CA LEU A 122 10.07 2.49 -18.90
C LEU A 122 10.91 3.67 -19.39
N GLU A 123 10.69 4.13 -20.63
CA GLU A 123 11.43 5.29 -21.20
C GLU A 123 11.15 6.59 -20.42
N GLU A 124 9.98 6.69 -19.76
CA GLU A 124 9.60 7.87 -19.00
C GLU A 124 10.36 7.99 -17.66
N TYR A 125 10.99 6.89 -17.20
CA TYR A 125 11.66 6.79 -15.91
C TYR A 125 13.19 6.83 -16.00
N VAL A 126 13.75 7.24 -17.14
CA VAL A 126 15.20 7.41 -17.30
C VAL A 126 15.72 8.47 -16.32
N GLY A 127 16.68 8.08 -15.49
CA GLY A 127 17.23 8.90 -14.42
C GLY A 127 16.55 8.74 -13.07
N ASP A 128 15.41 8.06 -13.02
CA ASP A 128 14.72 7.75 -11.77
C ASP A 128 15.18 6.41 -11.17
N THR A 129 14.64 6.06 -10.02
CA THR A 129 14.82 4.73 -9.41
C THR A 129 13.63 3.84 -9.78
N VAL A 130 13.88 2.77 -10.50
CA VAL A 130 12.87 1.74 -10.82
C VAL A 130 12.97 0.62 -9.80
N ILE A 131 11.83 0.14 -9.29
CA ILE A 131 11.77 -0.97 -8.33
C ILE A 131 11.13 -2.17 -9.02
N THR A 132 11.79 -3.31 -8.97
CA THR A 132 11.31 -4.57 -9.53
C THR A 132 11.38 -5.69 -8.51
N THR A 133 10.91 -6.89 -8.85
CA THR A 133 11.27 -8.14 -8.17
C THR A 133 12.46 -8.80 -8.89
N ASP A 134 12.85 -9.97 -8.39
CA ASP A 134 13.79 -10.87 -9.07
C ASP A 134 13.13 -11.69 -10.20
N GLY A 135 11.89 -11.40 -10.57
CA GLY A 135 11.13 -12.09 -11.61
C GLY A 135 10.50 -13.43 -11.18
N THR A 136 10.60 -13.79 -9.91
CA THR A 136 9.99 -15.05 -9.39
C THR A 136 8.62 -14.82 -8.73
N THR A 137 8.26 -13.57 -8.43
CA THR A 137 7.03 -13.18 -7.76
C THR A 137 6.43 -11.92 -8.36
N LEU A 138 5.17 -11.61 -8.01
CA LEU A 138 4.68 -10.23 -8.10
C LEU A 138 5.51 -9.32 -7.19
N LEU A 139 5.64 -8.05 -7.56
CA LEU A 139 6.14 -7.01 -6.64
C LEU A 139 5.06 -6.62 -5.62
N GLY A 140 3.81 -6.55 -6.05
CA GLY A 140 2.68 -6.09 -5.23
C GLY A 140 2.65 -4.57 -5.07
N ALA A 141 3.16 -3.82 -6.06
CA ALA A 141 3.06 -2.37 -6.06
C ALA A 141 1.60 -1.90 -6.11
N ASP A 142 0.76 -2.64 -6.77
CA ASP A 142 -0.69 -2.57 -6.67
C ASP A 142 -1.16 -3.47 -5.50
N ASP A 143 -1.59 -2.93 -4.36
CA ASP A 143 -1.62 -1.50 -4.08
C ASP A 143 -0.79 -1.13 -2.84
N LYS A 144 0.29 -1.89 -2.56
CA LYS A 144 1.17 -1.58 -1.42
C LYS A 144 1.96 -0.28 -1.60
N ALA A 145 2.04 0.25 -2.83
CA ALA A 145 2.55 1.60 -3.07
C ALA A 145 1.59 2.64 -2.48
N GLY A 146 0.30 2.57 -2.80
CA GLY A 146 -0.73 3.44 -2.22
C GLY A 146 -0.79 3.32 -0.70
N VAL A 147 -0.69 2.10 -0.16
CA VAL A 147 -0.58 1.88 1.29
C VAL A 147 0.62 2.65 1.87
N ALA A 148 1.81 2.53 1.25
CA ALA A 148 3.02 3.21 1.73
C ALA A 148 2.93 4.74 1.64
N GLU A 149 2.31 5.25 0.58
CA GLU A 149 2.07 6.68 0.38
C GLU A 149 1.13 7.25 1.43
N ILE A 150 -0.01 6.59 1.68
CA ILE A 150 -1.00 7.00 2.69
C ILE A 150 -0.37 6.97 4.08
N MET A 151 0.35 5.91 4.44
CA MET A 151 1.05 5.80 5.72
C MET A 151 2.12 6.88 5.89
N SER A 152 2.79 7.26 4.81
CA SER A 152 3.80 8.32 4.86
C SER A 152 3.18 9.71 4.97
N ALA A 153 2.05 9.92 4.32
CA ALA A 153 1.28 11.16 4.47
C ALA A 153 0.74 11.31 5.90
N ALA A 154 0.21 10.22 6.47
CA ALA A 154 -0.24 10.20 7.87
C ALA A 154 0.90 10.51 8.84
N ALA A 155 2.07 9.87 8.68
CA ALA A 155 3.24 10.14 9.48
C ALA A 155 3.69 11.61 9.38
N TYR A 156 3.66 12.16 8.18
CA TYR A 156 4.01 13.56 7.94
C TYR A 156 3.06 14.53 8.65
N LEU A 157 1.73 14.28 8.58
CA LEU A 157 0.75 15.12 9.29
C LEU A 157 0.93 15.04 10.79
N MET A 158 1.19 13.85 11.34
CA MET A 158 1.41 13.67 12.77
C MET A 158 2.73 14.29 13.26
N GLU A 159 3.76 14.34 12.41
CA GLU A 159 5.04 15.02 12.71
C GLU A 159 4.93 16.55 12.58
N HIS A 160 3.93 17.07 11.86
CA HIS A 160 3.76 18.48 11.52
C HIS A 160 2.39 19.03 11.95
N PRO A 161 2.09 19.06 13.26
CA PRO A 161 0.80 19.52 13.76
C PRO A 161 0.50 21.00 13.45
N GLU A 162 1.49 21.77 13.02
CA GLU A 162 1.35 23.14 12.55
C GLU A 162 0.71 23.27 11.17
N LEU A 163 0.64 22.18 10.38
CA LEU A 163 -0.01 22.18 9.08
C LEU A 163 -1.53 22.10 9.26
N PRO A 164 -2.31 23.12 8.83
CA PRO A 164 -3.74 23.07 8.97
C PRO A 164 -4.37 22.06 8.01
N HIS A 165 -5.22 21.18 8.56
CA HIS A 165 -5.96 20.20 7.76
C HIS A 165 -7.35 19.94 8.35
N GLY A 166 -8.28 19.50 7.49
CA GLY A 166 -9.55 18.93 7.89
C GLY A 166 -9.41 17.52 8.42
N GLU A 167 -10.50 16.86 8.72
CA GLU A 167 -10.49 15.46 9.12
C GLU A 167 -10.02 14.58 7.95
N VAL A 168 -9.13 13.61 8.25
CA VAL A 168 -8.62 12.64 7.29
C VAL A 168 -9.00 11.24 7.77
N GLU A 169 -9.66 10.47 6.91
CA GLU A 169 -9.92 9.05 7.10
C GLU A 169 -8.93 8.22 6.29
N ILE A 170 -8.40 7.17 6.90
CA ILE A 170 -7.50 6.21 6.26
C ILE A 170 -8.20 4.86 6.29
N ILE A 171 -8.31 4.22 5.13
CA ILE A 171 -9.03 2.97 4.98
C ILE A 171 -8.14 2.00 4.20
N PHE A 172 -7.75 0.89 4.84
CA PHE A 172 -7.10 -0.21 4.13
C PHE A 172 -8.03 -1.38 4.05
N THR A 173 -8.25 -1.89 2.82
CA THR A 173 -9.21 -2.95 2.51
C THR A 173 -8.52 -4.26 2.19
N SER A 174 -9.27 -5.36 2.27
CA SER A 174 -8.88 -6.70 1.85
C SER A 174 -9.64 -7.09 0.58
N ASP A 175 -9.14 -8.10 -0.16
CA ASP A 175 -9.84 -8.77 -1.25
C ASP A 175 -10.27 -7.88 -2.44
N GLU A 176 -9.58 -6.76 -2.69
CA GLU A 176 -9.86 -5.90 -3.82
C GLU A 176 -9.61 -6.63 -5.14
N GLU A 177 -8.51 -7.36 -5.25
CA GLU A 177 -8.03 -8.04 -6.46
C GLU A 177 -8.91 -9.21 -6.93
N ILE A 178 -9.87 -9.59 -6.12
CA ILE A 178 -10.91 -10.59 -6.46
C ILE A 178 -12.31 -9.99 -6.50
N GLY A 179 -12.42 -8.65 -6.44
CA GLY A 179 -13.67 -7.91 -6.59
C GLY A 179 -14.54 -7.83 -5.34
N HIS A 180 -13.98 -8.08 -4.15
CA HIS A 180 -14.71 -8.11 -2.87
C HIS A 180 -14.22 -7.03 -1.88
N GLY A 181 -13.44 -6.05 -2.34
CA GLY A 181 -12.76 -5.07 -1.51
C GLY A 181 -13.64 -4.27 -0.55
N VAL A 182 -14.91 -4.05 -0.88
CA VAL A 182 -15.83 -3.24 -0.06
C VAL A 182 -17.06 -4.01 0.45
N ASP A 183 -17.17 -5.31 0.19
CA ASP A 183 -18.37 -6.12 0.49
C ASP A 183 -18.73 -6.13 1.98
N ARG A 184 -17.76 -5.98 2.86
CA ARG A 184 -17.90 -5.97 4.30
C ARG A 184 -17.43 -4.68 4.96
N LEU A 185 -17.13 -3.64 4.16
CA LEU A 185 -16.74 -2.35 4.69
C LEU A 185 -17.89 -1.73 5.49
N PRO A 186 -17.68 -1.34 6.76
CA PRO A 186 -18.72 -0.74 7.59
C PRO A 186 -18.94 0.74 7.19
N ILE A 187 -19.62 0.96 6.05
CA ILE A 187 -19.83 2.30 5.46
C ILE A 187 -20.49 3.25 6.46
N GLU A 188 -21.37 2.75 7.34
CA GLU A 188 -22.02 3.56 8.37
C GLU A 188 -21.05 4.07 9.44
N ALA A 189 -19.86 3.50 9.52
CA ALA A 189 -18.79 3.95 10.43
C ALA A 189 -17.87 5.00 9.81
N LEU A 190 -18.01 5.29 8.53
CA LEU A 190 -17.29 6.37 7.82
C LEU A 190 -18.04 7.68 7.95
N HIS A 191 -17.32 8.80 7.91
CA HIS A 191 -17.90 10.15 8.11
C HIS A 191 -18.23 10.86 6.80
#